data_034210e78e197782a6124265a8eb1597
#
_entry.id   034210e78e197782a6124265a8eb1597
#
_cell.length_a   1.000
_cell.length_b   1.000
_cell.length_c   1.000
_cell.angle_alpha   90.00
_cell.angle_beta   90.00
_cell.angle_gamma   90.00
#
_symmetry.space_group_name_H-M   'P 1'
#
loop_
_entity.id
_entity.type
_entity.pdbx_description
1 polymer ?
#
loop_
_entity_poly.entity_id
_entity_poly.type
_entity_poly.pdbx_seq_one_letter_code
_entity_poly.pdbx_strand_id
1 'polypeptide(L)'
;MKEMERYKRCVEQEDRYLKQLETLESCHYAIFDHMYRYGERFDKLAVEDVLLVIYQLEDAVRSGLLHVRLEKAHLAYQMKQAT
;
A
#
# COMPACT_ATOMS: atom_id res chain seq x y z
N MET A 1 -9.79 18.59 19.78
CA MET A 1 -10.98 18.15 19.05
C MET A 1 -10.75 16.77 18.47
N LYS A 2 -11.66 15.87 18.77
CA LYS A 2 -11.53 14.46 18.41
C LYS A 2 -11.42 14.22 16.92
N GLU A 3 -12.23 14.93 16.12
CA GLU A 3 -12.24 14.77 14.65
C GLU A 3 -10.92 15.18 14.03
N MET A 4 -10.34 16.28 14.52
CA MET A 4 -9.05 16.75 14.00
C MET A 4 -7.93 15.78 14.32
N GLU A 5 -7.92 15.21 15.53
CA GLU A 5 -6.92 14.21 15.91
C GLU A 5 -7.06 12.93 15.10
N ARG A 6 -8.32 12.49 14.87
CA ARG A 6 -8.60 11.32 14.04
C ARG A 6 -8.18 11.57 12.59
N TYR A 7 -8.43 12.79 12.08
CA TYR A 7 -8.02 13.16 10.74
C TYR A 7 -6.50 13.11 10.58
N LYS A 8 -5.78 13.65 11.56
CA LYS A 8 -4.30 13.60 11.55
C LYS A 8 -3.79 12.16 11.55
N ARG A 9 -4.41 11.27 12.33
CA ARG A 9 -4.04 9.86 12.35
C ARG A 9 -4.29 9.19 11.00
N CYS A 10 -5.37 9.56 10.33
CA CYS A 10 -5.65 9.07 8.98
C CYS A 10 -4.56 9.50 8.00
N VAL A 11 -4.11 10.75 8.07
CA VAL A 11 -3.02 11.25 7.22
C VAL A 11 -1.74 10.47 7.48
N GLU A 12 -1.40 10.23 8.74
CA GLU A 12 -0.21 9.45 9.10
C GLU A 12 -0.28 8.02 8.61
N GLN A 13 -1.44 7.38 8.74
CA GLN A 13 -1.67 6.02 8.25
C GLN A 13 -1.61 5.96 6.73
N GLU A 14 -2.18 6.96 6.06
CA GLU A 14 -2.12 7.06 4.60
C GLU A 14 -0.67 7.11 4.13
N ASP A 15 0.15 7.96 4.75
CA ASP A 15 1.56 8.09 4.42
C ASP A 15 2.31 6.76 4.64
N ARG A 16 1.99 6.05 5.72
CA ARG A 16 2.60 4.76 6.02
C ARG A 16 2.24 3.72 4.96
N TYR A 17 0.97 3.63 4.58
CA TYR A 17 0.53 2.69 3.54
C TYR A 17 1.16 3.02 2.19
N LEU A 18 1.25 4.30 1.84
CA LEU A 18 1.90 4.72 0.59
C LEU A 18 3.38 4.30 0.57
N LYS A 19 4.08 4.43 1.69
CA LYS A 19 5.46 4.01 1.80
C LYS A 19 5.61 2.49 1.68
N GLN A 20 4.70 1.75 2.31
CA GLN A 20 4.68 0.28 2.20
C GLN A 20 4.43 -0.16 0.76
N LEU A 21 3.47 0.48 0.09
CA LEU A 21 3.13 0.16 -1.29
C LEU A 21 4.32 0.44 -2.22
N GLU A 22 4.95 1.59 -2.07
CA GLU A 22 6.15 1.95 -2.83
C GLU A 22 7.25 0.91 -2.66
N THR A 23 7.47 0.46 -1.42
CA THR A 23 8.48 -0.56 -1.12
C THR A 23 8.15 -1.88 -1.80
N LEU A 24 6.89 -2.33 -1.72
CA LEU A 24 6.46 -3.59 -2.33
C LEU A 24 6.57 -3.52 -3.87
N GLU A 25 6.18 -2.40 -4.46
CA GLU A 25 6.30 -2.20 -5.91
C GLU A 25 7.76 -2.23 -6.34
N SER A 26 8.66 -1.61 -5.56
CA SER A 26 10.10 -1.65 -5.83
C SER A 26 10.63 -3.08 -5.78
N CYS A 27 10.16 -3.88 -4.83
CA CYS A 27 10.56 -5.28 -4.70
C CYS A 27 10.14 -6.08 -5.92
N HIS A 28 8.89 -5.96 -6.38
CA HIS A 28 8.46 -6.76 -7.52
C HIS A 28 9.14 -6.31 -8.82
N TYR A 29 9.39 -5.02 -9.00
CA TYR A 29 10.15 -4.54 -10.17
C TYR A 29 11.59 -5.05 -10.17
N ALA A 30 12.22 -5.09 -9.00
CA ALA A 30 13.57 -5.64 -8.87
C ALA A 30 13.61 -7.12 -9.25
N ILE A 31 12.58 -7.90 -8.87
CA ILE A 31 12.48 -9.31 -9.23
C ILE A 31 12.30 -9.47 -10.74
N PHE A 32 11.42 -8.69 -11.37
CA PHE A 32 11.25 -8.74 -12.82
C PHE A 32 12.55 -8.39 -13.55
N ASP A 33 13.25 -7.35 -13.11
CA ASP A 33 14.51 -6.95 -13.71
C ASP A 33 15.57 -8.06 -13.58
N HIS A 34 15.61 -8.70 -12.41
CA HIS A 34 16.54 -9.79 -12.14
C HIS A 34 16.25 -11.00 -13.03
N MET A 35 14.97 -11.34 -13.19
CA MET A 35 14.54 -12.42 -14.09
C MET A 35 14.89 -12.10 -15.54
N TYR A 36 14.72 -10.86 -15.95
CA TYR A 36 15.06 -10.44 -17.30
C TYR A 36 16.56 -10.63 -17.59
N ARG A 37 17.42 -10.32 -16.60
CA ARG A 37 18.87 -10.39 -16.75
C ARG A 37 19.46 -11.79 -16.51
N TYR A 38 18.90 -12.55 -15.58
CA TYR A 38 19.50 -13.78 -15.08
C TYR A 38 18.51 -14.93 -14.94
N GLY A 39 17.45 -14.92 -15.75
CA GLY A 39 16.34 -15.87 -15.63
C GLY A 39 16.73 -17.35 -15.63
N GLU A 40 17.80 -17.71 -16.35
CA GLU A 40 18.27 -19.11 -16.40
C GLU A 40 18.76 -19.64 -15.06
N ARG A 41 19.09 -18.73 -14.11
CA ARG A 41 19.64 -19.11 -12.79
C ARG A 41 18.55 -19.40 -11.77
N PHE A 42 17.29 -19.13 -12.10
CA PHE A 42 16.18 -19.19 -11.14
C PHE A 42 15.10 -20.11 -11.60
N ASP A 43 14.50 -20.81 -10.64
CA ASP A 43 13.30 -21.58 -10.88
C ASP A 43 12.13 -20.62 -11.07
N LYS A 44 11.56 -20.62 -12.27
CA LYS A 44 10.45 -19.74 -12.64
C LYS A 44 9.24 -19.89 -11.71
N LEU A 45 8.91 -21.12 -11.30
CA LEU A 45 7.75 -21.37 -10.43
C LEU A 45 7.99 -20.81 -9.03
N ALA A 46 9.20 -20.92 -8.51
CA ALA A 46 9.53 -20.35 -7.21
C ALA A 46 9.43 -18.83 -7.24
N VAL A 47 9.90 -18.20 -8.32
CA VAL A 47 9.80 -16.73 -8.49
C VAL A 47 8.34 -16.30 -8.60
N GLU A 48 7.51 -17.07 -9.33
CA GLU A 48 6.08 -16.80 -9.43
C GLU A 48 5.41 -16.83 -8.06
N ASP A 49 5.75 -17.81 -7.21
CA ASP A 49 5.21 -17.90 -5.85
C ASP A 49 5.57 -16.67 -5.01
N VAL A 50 6.81 -16.19 -5.11
CA VAL A 50 7.24 -14.98 -4.40
C VAL A 50 6.45 -13.77 -4.90
N LEU A 51 6.29 -13.62 -6.21
CA LEU A 51 5.54 -12.50 -6.80
C LEU A 51 4.08 -12.53 -6.38
N LEU A 52 3.46 -13.72 -6.28
CA LEU A 52 2.08 -13.85 -5.82
C LEU A 52 1.94 -13.35 -4.38
N VAL A 53 2.90 -13.68 -3.51
CA VAL A 53 2.89 -13.17 -2.13
C VAL A 53 3.00 -11.64 -2.11
N ILE A 54 3.89 -11.07 -2.92
CA ILE A 54 4.05 -9.62 -3.02
C ILE A 54 2.74 -8.98 -3.49
N TYR A 55 2.07 -9.51 -4.50
CA TYR A 55 0.79 -9.00 -4.97
C TYR A 55 -0.29 -9.06 -3.89
N GLN A 56 -0.34 -10.13 -3.11
CA GLN A 56 -1.28 -10.24 -2.00
C GLN A 56 -1.03 -9.16 -0.95
N LEU A 57 0.24 -8.89 -0.64
CA LEU A 57 0.61 -7.82 0.29
C LEU A 57 0.25 -6.44 -0.27
N GLU A 58 0.50 -6.20 -1.56
CA GLU A 58 0.12 -4.94 -2.21
C GLU A 58 -1.40 -4.74 -2.16
N ASP A 59 -2.18 -5.77 -2.43
CA ASP A 59 -3.64 -5.69 -2.37
C ASP A 59 -4.14 -5.38 -0.95
N ALA A 60 -3.53 -5.99 0.06
CA ALA A 60 -3.86 -5.71 1.45
C ALA A 60 -3.57 -4.25 1.82
N VAL A 61 -2.43 -3.72 1.36
CA VAL A 61 -2.05 -2.32 1.58
C VAL A 61 -3.03 -1.39 0.86
N ARG A 62 -3.40 -1.70 -0.39
CA ARG A 62 -4.37 -0.89 -1.15
C ARG A 62 -5.73 -0.87 -0.47
N SER A 63 -6.17 -2.00 0.07
CA SER A 63 -7.44 -2.06 0.82
C SER A 63 -7.39 -1.19 2.07
N GLY A 64 -6.29 -1.25 2.82
CA GLY A 64 -6.08 -0.40 4.00
C GLY A 64 -6.07 1.08 3.63
N LEU A 65 -5.39 1.41 2.53
CA LEU A 65 -5.31 2.77 2.01
C LEU A 65 -6.70 3.30 1.62
N LEU A 66 -7.49 2.49 0.91
CA LEU A 66 -8.87 2.85 0.55
C LEU A 66 -9.71 3.13 1.78
N HIS A 67 -9.63 2.25 2.78
CA HIS A 67 -10.37 2.41 4.04
C HIS A 67 -10.00 3.71 4.75
N VAL A 68 -8.71 4.00 4.87
CA VAL A 68 -8.22 5.23 5.52
C VAL A 68 -8.64 6.47 4.75
N ARG A 69 -8.58 6.43 3.42
CA ARG A 69 -9.00 7.56 2.58
C ARG A 69 -10.48 7.84 2.69
N LEU A 70 -11.29 6.80 2.77
CA LEU A 70 -12.73 6.95 2.97
C LEU A 70 -13.02 7.56 4.34
N GLU A 71 -12.37 7.07 5.40
CA GLU A 71 -12.53 7.64 6.73
C GLU A 71 -12.07 9.09 6.79
N LYS A 72 -10.94 9.41 6.16
CA LYS A 72 -10.43 10.78 6.09
C LYS A 72 -11.45 11.71 5.43
N ALA A 73 -12.03 11.29 4.32
CA ALA A 73 -13.05 12.07 3.61
C ALA A 73 -14.30 12.26 4.47
N HIS A 74 -14.73 11.22 5.18
CA HIS A 74 -15.90 11.30 6.07
C HIS A 74 -15.64 12.25 7.24
N LEU A 75 -14.46 12.19 7.84
CA LEU A 75 -14.07 13.11 8.91
C LEU A 75 -14.04 14.57 8.42
N ALA A 76 -13.52 14.79 7.22
CA ALA A 76 -13.51 16.13 6.61
C ALA A 76 -14.95 16.64 6.43
N TYR A 77 -15.86 15.77 5.99
CA TYR A 77 -17.28 16.09 5.87
C TYR A 77 -17.86 16.47 7.24
N GLN A 78 -17.60 15.68 8.28
CA GLN A 78 -18.10 15.96 9.63
C GLN A 78 -17.58 17.29 10.16
N MET A 79 -16.30 17.60 9.95
CA MET A 79 -15.71 18.88 10.37
C MET A 79 -16.32 20.05 9.62
N LYS A 80 -16.65 19.88 8.35
CA LYS A 80 -17.32 20.89 7.54
C LYS A 80 -18.74 21.17 8.08
N GLN A 81 -19.45 20.13 8.51
CA GLN A 81 -20.81 20.28 9.05
C GLN A 81 -20.80 20.96 10.42
N ALA A 82 -19.72 20.81 11.20
CA ALA A 82 -19.61 21.40 12.53
C ALA A 82 -19.33 22.90 12.52
N THR A 83 -18.99 23.47 11.36
CA THR A 83 -18.83 24.90 11.19
C THR A 83 -20.04 25.51 10.51
#